data_d966e237f98912aa627af756a42536f8
#
_entry.id   d966e237f98912aa627af756a42536f8
#
_cell.length_a   1.000
_cell.length_b   1.000
_cell.length_c   1.000
_cell.angle_alpha   90.00
_cell.angle_beta   90.00
_cell.angle_gamma   90.00
#
_symmetry.space_group_name_H-M   'P 1'
#
loop_
_entity.id
_entity.type
_entity.pdbx_description
1 polymer ?
#
loop_
_entity_poly.entity_id
_entity_poly.type
_entity_poly.pdbx_seq_one_letter_code
_entity_poly.pdbx_strand_id
1 'polypeptide(L)'
;MIFIDSIVKIIKGFSALCGGSFFFYVGVLHFTDTSWFEPIVPPVFGSARFWVLISGVAEILVGLALIITGLEIFFSSTNYFGRKAGLASALLLVMLYPANLYMWIYDIELGDGASLSPTGHIFRLLLQIGGIMISLWIADFRYTFTDSNG
;
A
#
# COMPACT_ATOMS: atom_id res chain seq x y z
N MET A 1 21.31 -20.55 -10.37
CA MET A 1 21.38 -19.25 -9.69
C MET A 1 20.81 -18.15 -10.59
N ILE A 2 21.36 -17.86 -11.77
CA ILE A 2 20.90 -16.80 -12.71
C ILE A 2 19.40 -16.87 -13.05
N PHE A 3 18.82 -18.05 -13.24
CA PHE A 3 17.41 -18.23 -13.59
C PHE A 3 16.46 -17.84 -12.43
N ILE A 4 16.81 -18.19 -11.20
CA ILE A 4 16.03 -17.86 -10.00
C ILE A 4 16.05 -16.35 -9.77
N ASP A 5 17.21 -15.70 -9.91
CA ASP A 5 17.36 -14.26 -9.74
C ASP A 5 16.51 -13.48 -10.77
N SER A 6 16.44 -13.99 -12.00
CA SER A 6 15.59 -13.39 -13.05
C SER A 6 14.10 -13.52 -12.72
N ILE A 7 13.65 -14.66 -12.22
CA ILE A 7 12.24 -14.84 -11.80
C ILE A 7 11.89 -13.91 -10.63
N VAL A 8 12.75 -13.85 -9.61
CA VAL A 8 12.57 -12.97 -8.46
C VAL A 8 12.47 -11.51 -8.91
N LYS A 9 13.35 -11.07 -9.82
CA LYS A 9 13.30 -9.72 -10.41
C LYS A 9 11.97 -9.44 -11.11
N ILE A 10 11.47 -10.36 -11.91
CA ILE A 10 10.21 -10.24 -12.62
C ILE A 10 9.04 -10.12 -11.63
N ILE A 11 8.95 -11.02 -10.65
CA ILE A 11 7.87 -11.01 -9.67
C ILE A 11 7.90 -9.70 -8.86
N LYS A 12 9.08 -9.24 -8.46
CA LYS A 12 9.26 -8.00 -7.71
C LYS A 12 8.82 -6.77 -8.51
N GLY A 13 9.23 -6.68 -9.78
CA GLY A 13 8.83 -5.61 -10.69
C GLY A 13 7.31 -5.59 -10.91
N PHE A 14 6.71 -6.75 -11.16
CA PHE A 14 5.25 -6.88 -11.29
C PHE A 14 4.52 -6.49 -10.01
N SER A 15 4.98 -6.93 -8.85
CA SER A 15 4.38 -6.58 -7.56
C SER A 15 4.42 -5.07 -7.32
N ALA A 16 5.54 -4.41 -7.67
CA ALA A 16 5.66 -2.97 -7.56
C ALA A 16 4.71 -2.23 -8.52
N LEU A 17 4.59 -2.66 -9.76
CA LEU A 17 3.66 -2.07 -10.74
C LEU A 17 2.20 -2.26 -10.32
N CYS A 18 1.80 -3.47 -9.95
CA CYS A 18 0.42 -3.77 -9.56
C CYS A 18 0.04 -3.02 -8.26
N GLY A 19 0.89 -3.08 -7.23
CA GLY A 19 0.67 -2.38 -5.97
C GLY A 19 0.64 -0.87 -6.16
N GLY A 20 1.56 -0.33 -6.98
CA GLY A 20 1.61 1.09 -7.30
C GLY A 20 0.39 1.57 -8.06
N SER A 21 -0.08 0.81 -9.06
CA SER A 21 -1.30 1.13 -9.81
C SER A 21 -2.54 1.09 -8.92
N PHE A 22 -2.61 0.12 -8.00
CA PHE A 22 -3.69 0.01 -7.04
C PHE A 22 -3.73 1.22 -6.10
N PHE A 23 -2.61 1.59 -5.47
CA PHE A 23 -2.54 2.78 -4.62
C PHE A 23 -2.89 4.05 -5.37
N PHE A 24 -2.36 4.22 -6.57
CA PHE A 24 -2.66 5.38 -7.39
C PHE A 24 -4.17 5.48 -7.69
N TYR A 25 -4.79 4.37 -8.10
CA TYR A 25 -6.22 4.32 -8.40
C TYR A 25 -7.07 4.65 -7.16
N VAL A 26 -6.80 3.99 -6.03
CA VAL A 26 -7.55 4.23 -4.78
C VAL A 26 -7.32 5.65 -4.29
N GLY A 27 -6.09 6.16 -4.38
CA GLY A 27 -5.78 7.54 -4.04
C GLY A 27 -6.57 8.56 -4.86
N VAL A 28 -6.79 8.31 -6.15
CA VAL A 28 -7.67 9.14 -7.00
C VAL A 28 -9.12 9.06 -6.54
N LEU A 29 -9.62 7.86 -6.17
CA LEU A 29 -10.99 7.69 -5.67
C LEU A 29 -11.25 8.50 -4.39
N HIS A 30 -10.23 8.75 -3.55
CA HIS A 30 -10.37 9.61 -2.38
C HIS A 30 -10.77 11.06 -2.73
N PHE A 31 -10.51 11.49 -3.96
CA PHE A 31 -10.91 12.82 -4.45
C PHE A 31 -12.22 12.81 -5.24
N THR A 32 -12.49 11.74 -6.01
CA THR A 32 -13.71 11.65 -6.83
C THR A 32 -14.92 11.21 -6.00
N ASP A 33 -14.70 10.33 -5.02
CA ASP A 33 -15.73 9.73 -4.18
C ASP A 33 -15.42 9.88 -2.67
N THR A 34 -15.01 11.08 -2.25
CA THR A 34 -14.59 11.37 -0.87
C THR A 34 -15.60 10.89 0.17
N SER A 35 -16.90 11.16 -0.07
CA SER A 35 -17.99 10.79 0.84
C SER A 35 -18.12 9.27 1.05
N TRP A 36 -17.64 8.47 0.12
CA TRP A 36 -17.66 7.01 0.22
C TRP A 36 -16.70 6.50 1.31
N PHE A 37 -15.58 7.21 1.52
CA PHE A 37 -14.55 6.85 2.48
C PHE A 37 -14.73 7.51 3.85
N GLU A 38 -15.47 8.64 3.95
CA GLU A 38 -15.60 9.42 5.19
C GLU A 38 -16.11 8.59 6.39
N PRO A 39 -17.10 7.67 6.23
CA PRO A 39 -17.65 6.92 7.37
C PRO A 39 -16.64 6.05 8.11
N ILE A 40 -15.59 5.55 7.45
CA ILE A 40 -14.60 4.66 8.06
C ILE A 40 -13.50 5.41 8.83
N VAL A 41 -13.47 6.73 8.80
CA VAL A 41 -12.52 7.52 9.57
C VAL A 41 -13.00 7.61 11.03
N PRO A 42 -12.20 7.12 12.01
CA PRO A 42 -12.58 7.19 13.41
C PRO A 42 -12.85 8.64 13.86
N PRO A 43 -13.95 8.93 14.57
CA PRO A 43 -14.32 10.29 15.00
C PRO A 43 -13.26 11.00 15.85
N VAL A 44 -12.43 10.23 16.55
CA VAL A 44 -11.31 10.77 17.35
C VAL A 44 -10.31 11.58 16.53
N PHE A 45 -10.23 11.36 15.23
CA PHE A 45 -9.36 12.12 14.32
C PHE A 45 -9.95 13.44 13.87
N GLY A 46 -11.20 13.77 14.23
CA GLY A 46 -11.87 15.02 13.84
C GLY A 46 -12.43 14.99 12.42
N SER A 47 -12.00 15.89 11.54
CA SER A 47 -12.55 16.01 10.19
C SER A 47 -12.25 14.78 9.33
N ALA A 48 -13.25 13.93 9.08
CA ALA A 48 -13.13 12.76 8.24
C ALA A 48 -12.65 13.13 6.83
N ARG A 49 -13.26 14.16 6.22
CA ARG A 49 -12.89 14.64 4.89
C ARG A 49 -11.41 15.02 4.78
N PHE A 50 -10.86 15.68 5.79
CA PHE A 50 -9.44 16.04 5.81
C PHE A 50 -8.56 14.80 5.73
N TRP A 51 -8.84 13.78 6.54
CA TRP A 51 -8.06 12.55 6.57
C TRP A 51 -8.19 11.72 5.29
N VAL A 52 -9.39 11.67 4.71
CA VAL A 52 -9.62 11.02 3.40
C VAL A 52 -8.77 11.69 2.32
N LEU A 53 -8.78 13.02 2.23
CA LEU A 53 -8.01 13.73 1.20
C LEU A 53 -6.50 13.60 1.41
N ILE A 54 -6.01 13.65 2.65
CA ILE A 54 -4.58 13.54 2.93
C ILE A 54 -4.06 12.12 2.68
N SER A 55 -4.86 11.09 3.02
CA SER A 55 -4.50 9.71 2.69
C SER A 55 -4.50 9.49 1.18
N GLY A 56 -5.45 10.07 0.44
CA GLY A 56 -5.46 10.04 -1.02
C GLY A 56 -4.20 10.64 -1.64
N VAL A 57 -3.70 11.78 -1.14
CA VAL A 57 -2.41 12.35 -1.59
C VAL A 57 -1.27 11.36 -1.32
N ALA A 58 -1.20 10.81 -0.10
CA ALA A 58 -0.15 9.86 0.27
C ALA A 58 -0.18 8.60 -0.60
N GLU A 59 -1.38 8.07 -0.88
CA GLU A 59 -1.56 6.91 -1.74
C GLU A 59 -1.12 7.18 -3.18
N ILE A 60 -1.47 8.34 -3.76
CA ILE A 60 -1.00 8.74 -5.09
C ILE A 60 0.52 8.81 -5.14
N LEU A 61 1.15 9.46 -4.17
CA LEU A 61 2.61 9.62 -4.13
C LEU A 61 3.33 8.28 -3.98
N VAL A 62 2.86 7.43 -3.06
CA VAL A 62 3.41 6.08 -2.87
C VAL A 62 3.16 5.21 -4.10
N GLY A 63 1.97 5.30 -4.69
CA GLY A 63 1.62 4.61 -5.93
C GLY A 63 2.57 4.95 -7.07
N LEU A 64 2.81 6.23 -7.32
CA LEU A 64 3.78 6.70 -8.32
C LEU A 64 5.19 6.21 -8.03
N ALA A 65 5.64 6.28 -6.78
CA ALA A 65 6.97 5.81 -6.39
C ALA A 65 7.15 4.29 -6.63
N LEU A 66 6.12 3.48 -6.36
CA LEU A 66 6.14 2.04 -6.65
C LEU A 66 6.10 1.75 -8.16
N ILE A 67 5.32 2.51 -8.95
CA ILE A 67 5.31 2.37 -10.41
C ILE A 67 6.70 2.67 -10.98
N ILE A 68 7.33 3.79 -10.57
CA ILE A 68 8.70 4.12 -10.97
C ILE A 68 9.66 3.00 -10.59
N THR A 69 9.55 2.47 -9.36
CA THR A 69 10.36 1.33 -8.91
C THR A 69 10.18 0.10 -9.79
N GLY A 70 8.96 -0.24 -10.17
CA GLY A 70 8.69 -1.37 -11.06
C GLY A 70 9.31 -1.16 -12.44
N LEU A 71 9.24 0.05 -12.99
CA LEU A 71 9.88 0.41 -14.26
C LEU A 71 11.42 0.37 -14.15
N GLU A 72 12.01 0.88 -13.05
CA GLU A 72 13.44 0.77 -12.81
C GLU A 72 13.91 -0.70 -12.78
N ILE A 73 13.16 -1.58 -12.12
CA ILE A 73 13.47 -3.01 -12.03
C ILE A 73 13.52 -3.64 -13.44
N PHE A 74 12.64 -3.25 -14.35
CA PHE A 74 12.58 -3.85 -15.69
C PHE A 74 13.56 -3.21 -16.69
N PHE A 75 13.72 -1.89 -16.66
CA PHE A 75 14.38 -1.14 -17.72
C PHE A 75 15.70 -0.47 -17.31
N SER A 76 16.05 -0.51 -16.01
CA SER A 76 17.27 0.10 -15.50
C SER A 76 18.20 -0.92 -14.86
N SER A 77 19.49 -0.62 -14.82
CA SER A 77 20.48 -1.35 -14.03
C SER A 77 20.54 -0.87 -12.56
N THR A 78 19.89 0.25 -12.26
CA THR A 78 19.85 0.83 -10.91
C THR A 78 18.42 0.78 -10.35
N ASN A 79 18.29 0.47 -9.07
CA ASN A 79 17.01 0.52 -8.34
C ASN A 79 17.10 1.60 -7.27
N TYR A 80 17.02 2.87 -7.70
CA TYR A 80 17.23 4.02 -6.83
C TYR A 80 16.07 4.25 -5.85
N PHE A 81 14.83 4.03 -6.31
CA PHE A 81 13.63 4.31 -5.53
C PHE A 81 13.13 3.13 -4.70
N GLY A 82 13.49 1.90 -5.04
CA GLY A 82 12.88 0.68 -4.50
C GLY A 82 12.82 0.62 -2.98
N ARG A 83 13.93 0.95 -2.30
CA ARG A 83 13.95 0.94 -0.83
C ARG A 83 13.01 1.97 -0.22
N LYS A 84 13.03 3.21 -0.75
CA LYS A 84 12.19 4.30 -0.22
C LYS A 84 10.72 4.06 -0.51
N ALA A 85 10.40 3.64 -1.73
CA ALA A 85 9.02 3.33 -2.14
C ALA A 85 8.43 2.17 -1.34
N GLY A 86 9.19 1.08 -1.17
CA GLY A 86 8.74 -0.07 -0.39
C GLY A 86 8.52 0.26 1.09
N LEU A 87 9.44 1.00 1.72
CA LEU A 87 9.26 1.44 3.12
C LEU A 87 8.09 2.41 3.27
N ALA A 88 7.94 3.37 2.35
CA ALA A 88 6.82 4.31 2.36
C ALA A 88 5.48 3.58 2.20
N SER A 89 5.41 2.58 1.31
CA SER A 89 4.23 1.74 1.11
C SER A 89 3.89 0.93 2.37
N ALA A 90 4.87 0.28 2.99
CA ALA A 90 4.66 -0.47 4.23
C ALA A 90 4.15 0.45 5.35
N LEU A 91 4.76 1.63 5.52
CA LEU A 91 4.33 2.62 6.50
C LEU A 91 2.90 3.11 6.23
N LEU A 92 2.58 3.44 4.98
CA LEU A 92 1.24 3.89 4.58
C LEU A 92 0.18 2.84 4.91
N LEU A 93 0.44 1.56 4.58
CA LEU A 93 -0.46 0.47 4.94
C LEU A 93 -0.70 0.38 6.45
N VAL A 94 0.35 0.52 7.27
CA VAL A 94 0.19 0.54 8.74
C VAL A 94 -0.64 1.74 9.19
N MET A 95 -0.43 2.91 8.60
CA MET A 95 -1.17 4.14 8.96
C MET A 95 -2.64 4.10 8.54
N LEU A 96 -2.99 3.39 7.47
CA LEU A 96 -4.38 3.20 7.03
C LEU A 96 -5.14 2.14 7.86
N TYR A 97 -4.42 1.32 8.63
CA TYR A 97 -5.03 0.23 9.39
C TYR A 97 -6.06 0.67 10.44
N PRO A 98 -5.90 1.79 11.18
CA PRO A 98 -6.91 2.26 12.12
C PRO A 98 -8.29 2.45 11.51
N ALA A 99 -8.40 2.96 10.29
CA ALA A 99 -9.67 3.11 9.57
C ALA A 99 -10.28 1.73 9.23
N ASN A 100 -9.45 0.80 8.76
CA ASN A 100 -9.88 -0.57 8.46
C ASN A 100 -10.36 -1.31 9.71
N LEU A 101 -9.66 -1.12 10.83
CA LEU A 101 -10.01 -1.71 12.12
C LEU A 101 -11.28 -1.09 12.70
N TYR A 102 -11.44 0.22 12.60
CA TYR A 102 -12.64 0.93 13.03
C TYR A 102 -13.88 0.43 12.27
N MET A 103 -13.78 0.33 10.93
CA MET A 103 -14.83 -0.24 10.10
C MET A 103 -15.25 -1.64 10.56
N TRP A 104 -14.28 -2.49 10.93
CA TRP A 104 -14.54 -3.86 11.37
C TRP A 104 -15.19 -3.93 12.75
N ILE A 105 -14.62 -3.20 13.74
CA ILE A 105 -15.09 -3.27 15.14
C ILE A 105 -16.51 -2.72 15.30
N TYR A 106 -16.84 -1.68 14.55
CA TYR A 106 -18.11 -0.96 14.67
C TYR A 106 -19.10 -1.27 13.55
N ASP A 107 -18.77 -2.24 12.67
CA ASP A 107 -19.60 -2.63 11.52
C ASP A 107 -20.05 -1.42 10.67
N ILE A 108 -19.10 -0.53 10.37
CA ILE A 108 -19.37 0.71 9.66
C ILE A 108 -19.62 0.44 8.20
N GLU A 109 -20.75 0.95 7.69
CA GLU A 109 -21.05 0.98 6.27
C GLU A 109 -20.27 2.08 5.55
N LEU A 110 -19.91 1.83 4.29
CA LEU A 110 -19.33 2.83 3.40
C LEU A 110 -20.41 3.85 2.96
N GLY A 111 -20.00 4.95 2.33
CA GLY A 111 -20.91 6.05 1.98
C GLY A 111 -22.06 5.69 1.03
N ASP A 112 -22.01 4.56 0.36
CA ASP A 112 -23.09 3.99 -0.46
C ASP A 112 -23.94 2.94 0.28
N GLY A 113 -23.71 2.72 1.58
CA GLY A 113 -24.36 1.71 2.40
C GLY A 113 -23.76 0.30 2.24
N ALA A 114 -22.65 0.15 1.53
CA ALA A 114 -21.98 -1.14 1.41
C ALA A 114 -21.30 -1.54 2.73
N SER A 115 -21.55 -2.76 3.19
CA SER A 115 -20.90 -3.36 4.36
C SER A 115 -20.08 -4.57 3.97
N LEU A 116 -19.08 -4.89 4.79
CA LEU A 116 -18.29 -6.10 4.62
C LEU A 116 -18.78 -7.18 5.59
N SER A 117 -18.91 -8.41 5.09
CA SER A 117 -19.11 -9.57 5.96
C SER A 117 -17.88 -9.79 6.87
N PRO A 118 -18.02 -10.52 7.99
CA PRO A 118 -16.87 -10.89 8.83
C PRO A 118 -15.73 -11.54 8.05
N THR A 119 -16.05 -12.40 7.07
CA THR A 119 -15.08 -13.00 6.16
C THR A 119 -14.38 -11.95 5.29
N GLY A 120 -15.12 -10.93 4.84
CA GLY A 120 -14.57 -9.81 4.07
C GLY A 120 -13.54 -9.02 4.87
N HIS A 121 -13.79 -8.76 6.15
CA HIS A 121 -12.83 -8.09 7.04
C HIS A 121 -11.56 -8.92 7.28
N ILE A 122 -11.70 -10.25 7.46
CA ILE A 122 -10.55 -11.16 7.56
C ILE A 122 -9.71 -11.11 6.28
N PHE A 123 -10.37 -11.19 5.12
CA PHE A 123 -9.68 -11.10 3.83
C PHE A 123 -8.93 -9.76 3.66
N ARG A 124 -9.56 -8.65 4.06
CA ARG A 124 -8.93 -7.32 4.06
C ARG A 124 -7.71 -7.26 4.96
N LEU A 125 -7.76 -7.87 6.15
CA LEU A 125 -6.61 -7.99 7.05
C LEU A 125 -5.46 -8.80 6.42
N LEU A 126 -5.77 -9.93 5.78
CA LEU A 126 -4.76 -10.75 5.10
C LEU A 126 -4.12 -10.00 3.93
N LEU A 127 -4.91 -9.25 3.16
CA LEU A 127 -4.38 -8.37 2.10
C LEU A 127 -3.49 -7.27 2.67
N GLN A 128 -3.85 -6.69 3.81
CA GLN A 128 -3.05 -5.69 4.51
C GLN A 128 -1.68 -6.25 4.93
N ILE A 129 -1.67 -7.41 5.58
CA ILE A 129 -0.43 -8.08 6.01
C ILE A 129 0.42 -8.46 4.80
N GLY A 130 -0.19 -9.09 3.78
CA GLY A 130 0.48 -9.45 2.54
C GLY A 130 1.08 -8.24 1.82
N GLY A 131 0.34 -7.14 1.76
CA GLY A 131 0.80 -5.87 1.19
C GLY A 131 2.03 -5.32 1.92
N ILE A 132 2.03 -5.34 3.27
CA ILE A 132 3.18 -4.92 4.07
C ILE A 132 4.39 -5.82 3.79
N MET A 133 4.20 -7.14 3.75
CA MET A 133 5.29 -8.09 3.48
C MET A 133 5.90 -7.88 2.09
N ILE A 134 5.06 -7.69 1.06
CA ILE A 134 5.49 -7.41 -0.32
C ILE A 134 6.23 -6.07 -0.38
N SER A 135 5.72 -5.04 0.30
CA SER A 135 6.35 -3.72 0.35
C SER A 135 7.74 -3.77 0.99
N LEU A 136 7.90 -4.50 2.10
CA LEU A 136 9.19 -4.72 2.75
C LEU A 136 10.14 -5.56 1.87
N TRP A 137 9.61 -6.52 1.13
CA TRP A 137 10.40 -7.29 0.16
C TRP A 137 10.86 -6.43 -1.02
N ILE A 138 10.01 -5.52 -1.54
CA ILE A 138 10.40 -4.52 -2.55
C ILE A 138 11.52 -3.63 -2.01
N ALA A 139 11.46 -3.25 -0.73
CA ALA A 139 12.47 -2.41 -0.06
C ALA A 139 13.82 -3.12 0.17
N ASP A 140 13.96 -4.40 -0.14
CA ASP A 140 15.14 -5.23 0.16
C ASP A 140 15.57 -5.18 1.64
N PHE A 141 14.61 -5.09 2.55
CA PHE A 141 14.88 -4.87 3.98
C PHE A 141 15.82 -5.92 4.60
N ARG A 142 15.94 -7.11 3.99
CA ARG A 142 16.79 -8.20 4.49
C ARG A 142 18.28 -8.04 4.12
N TYR A 143 18.61 -7.33 3.07
CA TYR A 143 20.00 -7.25 2.56
C TYR A 143 20.88 -6.23 3.29
N THR A 144 20.28 -5.32 4.06
CA THR A 144 21.04 -4.30 4.80
C THR A 144 21.73 -4.81 6.06
N PHE A 145 21.44 -6.04 6.50
CA PHE A 145 22.06 -6.63 7.70
C PHE A 145 23.26 -7.52 7.39
N THR A 146 23.48 -7.90 6.13
CA THR A 146 24.58 -8.82 5.74
C THR A 146 25.82 -8.10 5.21
N ASP A 147 25.70 -6.87 4.71
CA ASP A 147 26.83 -6.14 4.12
C ASP A 147 27.64 -5.30 5.11
N SER A 148 27.29 -5.28 6.41
CA SER A 148 28.05 -4.53 7.41
C SER A 148 29.24 -5.29 8.02
N ASN A 149 29.50 -6.55 7.59
CA ASN A 149 30.56 -7.41 8.09
C ASN A 149 31.48 -7.94 6.99
N GLY A 150 31.66 -7.20 5.88
CA GLY A 150 32.61 -7.52 4.83
C GLY A 150 33.77 -6.52 4.80
#